data_fe11d7674b6963d5d7bcf1d20dc1f6ac
#
_entry.id   fe11d7674b6963d5d7bcf1d20dc1f6ac
#
_cell.length_a   1.000
_cell.length_b   1.000
_cell.length_c   1.000
_cell.angle_alpha   90.00
_cell.angle_beta   90.00
_cell.angle_gamma   90.00
#
_symmetry.space_group_name_H-M   'P 1'
#
loop_
_entity.id
_entity.type
_entity.pdbx_description
1 polymer ?
#
loop_
_entity_poly.entity_id
_entity_poly.type
_entity_poly.pdbx_seq_one_letter_code
_entity_poly.pdbx_strand_id
1 'polypeptide(L)'
;MTFDEILSGGQQELRRGTVVLACLLLLRTPGYGYALLDQLRDLGFSVDANTLYPLLRRLEGQGLLVSEWNTQEARPRKFYRVSADGERHAAALFDDWTRVDASLRRLAQGDDA
;
A
#
# COMPACT_ATOMS: atom_id res chain seq x y z
N MET A 1 -2.11 -20.60 21.76
CA MET A 1 -1.61 -19.76 20.65
C MET A 1 -0.12 -20.05 20.47
N THR A 2 0.26 -20.44 19.27
CA THR A 2 1.65 -20.78 18.96
C THR A 2 2.49 -19.56 18.65
N PHE A 3 3.81 -19.71 18.69
CA PHE A 3 4.73 -18.66 18.27
C PHE A 3 4.45 -18.20 16.84
N ASP A 4 4.22 -19.14 15.92
CA ASP A 4 3.99 -18.83 14.52
C ASP A 4 2.68 -18.04 14.31
N GLU A 5 1.65 -18.35 15.06
CA GLU A 5 0.38 -17.61 14.99
C GLU A 5 0.55 -16.17 15.49
N ILE A 6 1.26 -16.00 16.59
CA ILE A 6 1.53 -14.67 17.15
C ILE A 6 2.40 -13.87 16.18
N LEU A 7 3.43 -14.48 15.62
CA LEU A 7 4.32 -13.81 14.67
C LEU A 7 3.57 -13.38 13.42
N SER A 8 2.71 -14.25 12.89
CA SER A 8 1.91 -13.92 11.70
C SER A 8 1.04 -12.69 11.94
N GLY A 9 0.39 -12.61 13.10
CA GLY A 9 -0.40 -11.44 13.49
C GLY A 9 0.43 -10.18 13.60
N GLY A 10 1.62 -10.29 14.21
CA GLY A 10 2.55 -9.18 14.32
C GLY A 10 3.06 -8.69 12.98
N GLN A 11 3.34 -9.62 12.07
CA GLN A 11 3.78 -9.27 10.71
C GLN A 11 2.70 -8.53 9.94
N GLN A 12 1.44 -8.97 10.05
CA GLN A 12 0.32 -8.28 9.41
C GLN A 12 0.14 -6.87 9.97
N GLU A 13 0.24 -6.73 11.28
CA GLU A 13 0.12 -5.43 11.93
C GLU A 13 1.26 -4.50 11.52
N LEU A 14 2.47 -5.02 11.45
CA LEU A 14 3.65 -4.27 11.03
C LEU A 14 3.47 -3.70 9.61
N ARG A 15 2.87 -4.48 8.70
CA ARG A 15 2.71 -4.08 7.31
C ARG A 15 1.47 -3.25 7.05
N ARG A 16 0.49 -3.26 7.94
CA ARG A 16 -0.81 -2.62 7.71
C ARG A 16 -0.67 -1.14 7.34
N GLY A 17 0.15 -0.39 8.05
CA GLY A 17 0.35 1.02 7.81
C GLY A 17 1.10 1.34 6.51
N THR A 18 1.80 0.37 5.93
CA THR A 18 2.59 0.58 4.71
C THR A 18 1.84 0.23 3.43
N VAL A 19 0.64 -0.34 3.53
CA VAL A 19 -0.15 -0.72 2.35
C VAL A 19 -0.52 0.51 1.50
N VAL A 20 -0.89 1.61 2.14
CA VAL A 20 -1.21 2.86 1.42
C VAL A 20 -0.01 3.31 0.61
N LEU A 21 1.15 3.36 1.22
CA LEU A 21 2.38 3.77 0.54
C LEU A 21 2.70 2.83 -0.62
N ALA A 22 2.58 1.52 -0.39
CA ALA A 22 2.80 0.53 -1.44
C ALA A 22 1.85 0.73 -2.63
N CYS A 23 0.57 0.99 -2.37
CA CYS A 23 -0.41 1.26 -3.43
C CYS A 23 -0.03 2.48 -4.26
N LEU A 24 0.31 3.58 -3.60
CA LEU A 24 0.69 4.81 -4.29
C LEU A 24 1.94 4.63 -5.15
N LEU A 25 2.92 3.90 -4.64
CA LEU A 25 4.16 3.63 -5.39
C LEU A 25 3.90 2.69 -6.58
N LEU A 26 3.12 1.63 -6.39
CA LEU A 26 2.80 0.69 -7.47
C LEU A 26 1.99 1.37 -8.57
N LEU A 27 1.08 2.27 -8.20
CA LEU A 27 0.19 2.94 -9.14
C LEU A 27 0.82 4.16 -9.82
N ARG A 28 2.12 4.35 -9.71
CA ARG A 28 2.87 5.19 -10.64
C ARG A 28 2.80 4.62 -12.05
N THR A 29 2.60 3.31 -12.16
CA THR A 29 2.21 2.64 -13.40
C THR A 29 0.72 2.34 -13.29
N PRO A 30 -0.12 2.82 -14.23
CA PRO A 30 -1.56 2.55 -14.16
C PRO A 30 -1.87 1.06 -14.11
N GLY A 31 -2.87 0.68 -13.32
CA GLY A 31 -3.21 -0.74 -13.17
C GLY A 31 -4.63 -0.94 -12.68
N TYR A 32 -5.13 -2.15 -12.92
CA TYR A 32 -6.42 -2.60 -12.43
C TYR A 32 -6.31 -3.03 -10.98
N GLY A 33 -7.43 -2.93 -10.24
CA GLY A 33 -7.44 -3.30 -8.84
C GLY A 33 -7.04 -4.75 -8.58
N TYR A 34 -7.47 -5.68 -9.44
CA TYR A 34 -7.10 -7.09 -9.27
C TYR A 34 -5.59 -7.32 -9.49
N ALA A 35 -4.98 -6.60 -10.43
CA ALA A 35 -3.54 -6.70 -10.67
C ALA A 35 -2.75 -6.13 -9.49
N LEU A 36 -3.24 -5.04 -8.92
CA LEU A 36 -2.64 -4.44 -7.73
C LEU A 36 -2.70 -5.39 -6.54
N LEU A 37 -3.83 -6.09 -6.38
CA LEU A 37 -3.98 -7.09 -5.33
C LEU A 37 -2.91 -8.18 -5.43
N ASP A 38 -2.70 -8.70 -6.64
CA ASP A 38 -1.68 -9.73 -6.88
C ASP A 38 -0.27 -9.20 -6.62
N GLN A 39 0.02 -7.98 -7.07
CA GLN A 39 1.32 -7.35 -6.83
C GLN A 39 1.60 -7.16 -5.34
N LEU A 40 0.61 -6.72 -4.57
CA LEU A 40 0.75 -6.55 -3.12
C LEU A 40 1.02 -7.89 -2.43
N ARG A 41 0.31 -8.93 -2.83
CA ARG A 41 0.51 -10.28 -2.28
C ARG A 41 1.91 -10.80 -2.58
N ASP A 42 2.37 -10.61 -3.81
CA ASP A 42 3.72 -11.02 -4.23
C ASP A 42 4.81 -10.31 -3.42
N LEU A 43 4.54 -9.09 -2.97
CA LEU A 43 5.47 -8.32 -2.14
C LEU A 43 5.35 -8.64 -0.65
N GLY A 44 4.47 -9.56 -0.27
CA GLY A 44 4.31 -9.99 1.11
C GLY A 44 3.25 -9.24 1.90
N PHE A 45 2.42 -8.43 1.26
CA PHE A 45 1.30 -7.77 1.92
C PHE A 45 0.09 -8.69 1.89
N SER A 46 -0.41 -9.06 3.09
CA SER A 46 -1.60 -9.90 3.21
C SER A 46 -2.84 -9.01 3.14
N VAL A 47 -3.29 -8.74 1.94
CA VAL A 47 -4.45 -7.89 1.67
C VAL A 47 -5.46 -8.67 0.85
N ASP A 48 -6.73 -8.59 1.22
CA ASP A 48 -7.80 -9.17 0.43
C ASP A 48 -8.58 -8.07 -0.32
N ALA A 49 -9.44 -8.51 -1.24
CA ALA A 49 -10.22 -7.60 -2.06
C ALA A 49 -11.17 -6.74 -1.21
N ASN A 50 -11.72 -7.30 -0.14
CA ASN A 50 -12.65 -6.60 0.75
C ASN A 50 -11.98 -5.44 1.48
N THR A 51 -10.68 -5.49 1.66
CA THR A 51 -9.88 -4.41 2.25
C THR A 51 -9.37 -3.46 1.19
N LEU A 52 -8.88 -3.99 0.08
CA LEU A 52 -8.20 -3.18 -0.94
C LEU A 52 -9.16 -2.25 -1.68
N TYR A 53 -10.31 -2.74 -2.13
CA TYR A 53 -11.21 -1.90 -2.93
C TYR A 53 -11.76 -0.70 -2.17
N PRO A 54 -12.19 -0.83 -0.89
CA PRO A 54 -12.55 0.36 -0.12
C PRO A 54 -11.39 1.34 0.09
N LEU A 55 -10.17 0.82 0.25
CA LEU A 55 -8.98 1.67 0.36
C LEU A 55 -8.75 2.48 -0.91
N LEU A 56 -8.84 1.85 -2.09
CA LEU A 56 -8.68 2.55 -3.36
C LEU A 56 -9.72 3.65 -3.53
N ARG A 57 -10.98 3.39 -3.16
CA ARG A 57 -12.04 4.40 -3.21
C ARG A 57 -11.75 5.56 -2.27
N ARG A 58 -11.24 5.27 -1.07
CA ARG A 58 -10.85 6.32 -0.12
C ARG A 58 -9.72 7.18 -0.66
N LEU A 59 -8.69 6.57 -1.23
CA LEU A 59 -7.56 7.30 -1.78
C LEU A 59 -7.97 8.15 -2.98
N GLU A 60 -8.88 7.64 -3.79
CA GLU A 60 -9.45 8.42 -4.90
C GLU A 60 -10.24 9.61 -4.38
N GLY A 61 -11.07 9.40 -3.36
CA GLY A 61 -11.84 10.48 -2.72
C GLY A 61 -10.96 11.55 -2.09
N GLN A 62 -9.77 11.19 -1.65
CA GLN A 62 -8.78 12.12 -1.10
C GLN A 62 -7.95 12.82 -2.18
N GLY A 63 -8.18 12.50 -3.45
CA GLY A 63 -7.43 13.10 -4.55
C GLY A 63 -6.03 12.51 -4.76
N LEU A 64 -5.71 11.39 -4.11
CA LEU A 64 -4.39 10.76 -4.22
C LEU A 64 -4.30 9.78 -5.38
N LEU A 65 -5.45 9.25 -5.81
CA LEU A 65 -5.58 8.39 -7.00
C LEU A 65 -6.60 8.99 -7.94
N VAL A 66 -6.43 8.74 -9.22
CA VAL A 66 -7.45 8.97 -10.24
C VAL A 66 -7.75 7.65 -10.90
N SER A 67 -8.98 7.51 -11.39
CA SER A 67 -9.41 6.27 -12.03
C SER A 67 -10.09 6.56 -13.35
N GLU A 68 -10.01 5.58 -14.26
CA GLU A 68 -10.67 5.63 -15.55
C GLU A 68 -11.22 4.25 -15.87
N TRP A 69 -12.31 4.23 -16.63
CA TRP A 69 -12.89 3.00 -17.12
C TRP A 69 -12.27 2.64 -18.46
N ASN A 70 -11.80 1.41 -18.59
CA ASN A 70 -11.45 0.85 -19.89
C ASN A 70 -12.68 0.19 -20.47
N THR A 71 -13.25 0.83 -21.49
CA THR A 71 -14.49 0.39 -22.13
C THR A 71 -14.25 -0.37 -23.43
N GLN A 72 -12.99 -0.59 -23.82
CA GLN A 72 -12.64 -1.27 -25.05
C GLN A 72 -12.84 -2.79 -24.95
N GLU A 73 -12.91 -3.32 -23.75
CA GLU A 73 -13.17 -4.73 -23.52
C GLU A 73 -14.68 -4.96 -23.41
N ALA A 74 -15.11 -6.21 -23.67
CA ALA A 74 -16.51 -6.61 -23.54
C ALA A 74 -17.05 -6.35 -22.13
N ARG A 75 -16.19 -6.42 -21.11
CA ARG A 75 -16.50 -6.12 -19.72
C ARG A 75 -15.69 -4.90 -19.29
N PRO A 76 -16.31 -3.74 -19.10
CA PRO A 76 -15.58 -2.54 -18.67
C PRO A 76 -14.86 -2.78 -17.36
N ARG A 77 -13.64 -2.29 -17.23
CA ARG A 77 -12.82 -2.39 -16.01
C ARG A 77 -12.29 -1.03 -15.63
N LYS A 78 -12.22 -0.81 -14.34
CA LYS A 78 -11.69 0.42 -13.77
C LYS A 78 -10.21 0.25 -13.48
N PHE A 79 -9.38 1.16 -13.98
CA PHE A 79 -7.97 1.19 -13.63
C PHE A 79 -7.63 2.48 -12.92
N TYR A 80 -6.58 2.43 -12.12
CA TYR A 80 -6.16 3.49 -11.22
C TYR A 80 -4.76 3.93 -11.57
N ARG A 81 -4.47 5.19 -11.31
CA ARG A 81 -3.10 5.70 -11.30
C ARG A 81 -2.94 6.74 -10.21
N VAL A 82 -1.73 6.93 -9.74
CA VAL A 82 -1.44 7.95 -8.74
C VAL A 82 -1.59 9.34 -9.37
N SER A 83 -2.17 10.29 -8.62
CA SER A 83 -2.24 11.69 -9.03
C SER A 83 -0.93 12.41 -8.68
N ALA A 84 -0.78 13.67 -9.13
CA ALA A 84 0.36 14.48 -8.72
C ALA A 84 0.39 14.66 -7.19
N ASP A 85 -0.77 14.89 -6.58
CA ASP A 85 -0.87 14.97 -5.11
C ASP A 85 -0.54 13.63 -4.46
N GLY A 86 -0.94 12.52 -5.09
CA GLY A 86 -0.61 11.17 -4.62
C GLY A 86 0.89 10.91 -4.64
N GLU A 87 1.59 11.38 -5.66
CA GLU A 87 3.06 11.26 -5.73
C GLU A 87 3.74 12.06 -4.63
N ARG A 88 3.27 13.28 -4.37
CA ARG A 88 3.80 14.11 -3.28
C ARG A 88 3.54 13.46 -1.93
N HIS A 89 2.35 12.92 -1.75
CA HIS A 89 1.97 12.22 -0.52
C HIS A 89 2.84 10.96 -0.32
N ALA A 90 3.06 10.19 -1.37
CA ALA A 90 3.91 9.01 -1.32
C ALA A 90 5.35 9.37 -0.95
N ALA A 91 5.89 10.45 -1.51
CA ALA A 91 7.24 10.92 -1.19
C ALA A 91 7.36 11.30 0.28
N ALA A 92 6.36 12.01 0.82
CA ALA A 92 6.34 12.40 2.23
C ALA A 92 6.24 11.17 3.14
N LEU A 93 5.38 10.21 2.82
CA LEU A 93 5.24 8.97 3.58
C LEU A 93 6.52 8.13 3.54
N PHE A 94 7.15 8.06 2.37
CA PHE A 94 8.40 7.31 2.23
C PHE A 94 9.51 7.92 3.10
N ASP A 95 9.59 9.24 3.13
CA ASP A 95 10.54 9.96 3.98
C ASP A 95 10.29 9.67 5.46
N ASP A 96 9.03 9.70 5.89
CA ASP A 96 8.66 9.31 7.25
C ASP A 96 8.99 7.85 7.55
N TRP A 97 8.72 6.95 6.61
CA TRP A 97 9.06 5.55 6.78
C TRP A 97 10.58 5.37 6.97
N THR A 98 11.39 6.09 6.23
CA THR A 98 12.85 6.06 6.37
C THR A 98 13.27 6.48 7.77
N ARG A 99 12.62 7.50 8.33
CA ARG A 99 12.90 7.94 9.70
C ARG A 99 12.50 6.87 10.73
N VAL A 100 11.35 6.23 10.54
CA VAL A 100 10.91 5.14 11.41
C VAL A 100 11.89 3.98 11.34
N ASP A 101 12.32 3.60 10.13
CA ASP A 101 13.32 2.54 9.93
C ASP A 101 14.61 2.85 10.68
N ALA A 102 15.12 4.07 10.54
CA ALA A 102 16.34 4.50 11.22
C ALA A 102 16.20 4.42 12.75
N SER A 103 15.04 4.87 13.27
CA SER A 103 14.77 4.81 14.70
C SER A 103 14.73 3.37 15.22
N LEU A 104 14.07 2.48 14.47
CA LEU A 104 13.98 1.07 14.84
C LEU A 104 15.34 0.39 14.81
N ARG A 105 16.17 0.72 13.83
CA ARG A 105 17.54 0.17 13.76
C ARG A 105 18.37 0.57 14.95
N ARG A 106 18.26 1.84 15.39
CA ARG A 106 18.96 2.34 16.58
C ARG A 106 18.49 1.58 17.81
N LEU A 107 17.17 1.41 17.97
CA LEU A 107 16.61 0.67 19.09
C LEU A 107 17.04 -0.78 19.09
N ALA A 108 17.07 -1.41 17.93
CA ALA A 108 17.49 -2.81 17.78
C ALA A 108 18.97 -3.00 18.14
N GLN A 109 19.80 -1.97 17.96
CA GLN A 109 21.21 -1.97 18.31
C GLN A 109 21.47 -1.64 19.78
N GLY A 110 20.40 -1.30 20.51
CA GLY A 110 20.53 -0.94 21.93
C GLY A 110 20.89 0.53 22.19
N ASP A 111 20.83 1.39 21.16
CA ASP A 111 21.05 2.81 21.31
C ASP A 111 19.78 3.48 21.84
N ASP A 112 19.87 4.13 22.99
CA ASP A 112 18.80 5.00 23.46
C ASP A 112 18.93 6.34 22.74
N ALA A 113 17.99 6.56 21.88
CA ALA A 113 18.00 7.78 21.07
C ALA A 113 17.78 9.04 21.87
#